data_767d5af5a02e86eac07491e682ddbe62
#
_entry.id   767d5af5a02e86eac07491e682ddbe62
#
_cell.length_a   1.000
_cell.length_b   1.000
_cell.length_c   1.000
_cell.angle_alpha   90.00
_cell.angle_beta   90.00
_cell.angle_gamma   90.00
#
_symmetry.space_group_name_H-M   'P 1'
#
loop_
_entity.id
_entity.type
_entity.pdbx_description
1 polymer ?
#
loop_
_entity_poly.entity_id
_entity_poly.type
_entity_poly.pdbx_seq_one_letter_code
_entity_poly.pdbx_strand_id
1 'polypeptide(L)'
;MTKNEQLVRNAMQTIWNECDVSKVSEFYSDNFEADYPHTDWGNGLEGLCNLATQVHNDLPGYTEHIEQLIDAGDKIVVVLSISGSHPESGDKISFRDVTILTIKDGKIINQTGVGDLLTLYQKLNMITIAANNQE
;
A
#
# COMPACT_ATOMS: atom_id res chain seq x y z
N MET A 1 18.27 12.71 -5.10
CA MET A 1 17.40 11.75 -4.38
C MET A 1 18.13 11.27 -3.14
N THR A 2 17.48 11.33 -1.99
CA THR A 2 18.09 10.88 -0.74
C THR A 2 18.12 9.36 -0.65
N LYS A 3 18.93 8.85 0.30
CA LYS A 3 18.96 7.39 0.55
C LYS A 3 17.61 6.87 1.03
N ASN A 4 16.91 7.64 1.87
CA ASN A 4 15.60 7.23 2.38
C ASN A 4 14.56 7.22 1.27
N GLU A 5 14.59 8.20 0.39
CA GLU A 5 13.71 8.21 -0.77
C GLU A 5 13.95 6.99 -1.67
N GLN A 6 15.21 6.68 -1.94
CA GLN A 6 15.58 5.52 -2.76
C GLN A 6 15.15 4.22 -2.10
N LEU A 7 15.31 4.11 -0.78
CA LEU A 7 14.87 2.95 -0.02
C LEU A 7 13.37 2.71 -0.21
N VAL A 8 12.57 3.76 -0.06
CA VAL A 8 11.11 3.67 -0.17
C VAL A 8 10.71 3.28 -1.60
N ARG A 9 11.30 3.92 -2.61
CA ARG A 9 10.98 3.60 -4.00
C ARG A 9 11.33 2.15 -4.35
N ASN A 10 12.47 1.68 -3.87
CA ASN A 10 12.90 0.30 -4.11
C ASN A 10 12.01 -0.70 -3.39
N ALA A 11 11.62 -0.40 -2.14
CA ALA A 11 10.72 -1.25 -1.38
C ALA A 11 9.37 -1.39 -2.08
N MET A 12 8.83 -0.28 -2.55
CA MET A 12 7.54 -0.30 -3.23
C MET A 12 7.60 -1.10 -4.53
N GLN A 13 8.66 -0.93 -5.30
CA GLN A 13 8.81 -1.67 -6.53
C GLN A 13 8.98 -3.17 -6.27
N THR A 14 9.89 -3.53 -5.38
CA THR A 14 10.24 -4.94 -5.16
C THR A 14 9.16 -5.70 -4.40
N ILE A 15 8.68 -5.13 -3.30
CA ILE A 15 7.76 -5.84 -2.40
C ILE A 15 6.32 -5.71 -2.90
N TRP A 16 5.88 -4.49 -3.22
CA TRP A 16 4.48 -4.24 -3.53
C TRP A 16 4.14 -4.46 -5.00
N ASN A 17 4.98 -4.02 -5.92
CA ASN A 17 4.70 -4.16 -7.35
C ASN A 17 5.12 -5.54 -7.89
N GLU A 18 6.32 -5.99 -7.56
CA GLU A 18 6.81 -7.28 -8.02
C GLU A 18 6.37 -8.44 -7.13
N CYS A 19 5.92 -8.14 -5.94
CA CYS A 19 5.52 -9.13 -4.93
C CYS A 19 6.66 -10.10 -4.59
N ASP A 20 7.91 -9.61 -4.62
CA ASP A 20 9.07 -10.40 -4.25
C ASP A 20 9.31 -10.30 -2.74
N VAL A 21 8.43 -10.93 -1.98
CA VAL A 21 8.43 -10.84 -0.52
C VAL A 21 9.65 -11.51 0.13
N SER A 22 10.37 -12.34 -0.63
CA SER A 22 11.61 -12.94 -0.13
C SER A 22 12.68 -11.89 0.17
N LYS A 23 12.55 -10.69 -0.40
CA LYS A 23 13.51 -9.60 -0.21
C LYS A 23 13.07 -8.60 0.84
N VAL A 24 12.04 -8.91 1.62
CA VAL A 24 11.47 -7.95 2.58
C VAL A 24 12.50 -7.41 3.55
N SER A 25 13.44 -8.24 4.01
CA SER A 25 14.46 -7.83 4.99
C SER A 25 15.50 -6.88 4.42
N GLU A 26 15.57 -6.71 3.11
CA GLU A 26 16.44 -5.71 2.50
C GLU A 26 15.92 -4.29 2.75
N PHE A 27 14.62 -4.13 2.97
CA PHE A 27 13.98 -2.81 3.05
C PHE A 27 13.34 -2.53 4.40
N TYR A 28 12.83 -3.56 5.08
CA TYR A 28 12.04 -3.40 6.31
C TYR A 28 12.80 -4.00 7.48
N SER A 29 12.69 -3.32 8.63
CA SER A 29 13.28 -3.79 9.88
C SER A 29 12.60 -5.07 10.37
N ASP A 30 13.35 -5.92 11.06
CA ASP A 30 12.78 -7.10 11.73
C ASP A 30 11.72 -6.69 12.77
N ASN A 31 11.78 -5.45 13.25
CA ASN A 31 10.83 -4.91 14.24
C ASN A 31 9.76 -4.06 13.58
N PHE A 32 9.57 -4.21 12.28
CA PHE A 32 8.58 -3.41 11.53
C PHE A 32 7.18 -3.62 12.09
N GLU A 33 6.43 -2.52 12.16
CA GLU A 33 5.02 -2.53 12.52
C GLU A 33 4.22 -1.64 11.58
N ALA A 34 3.02 -2.09 11.21
CA ALA A 34 2.09 -1.30 10.45
C ALA A 34 0.93 -0.88 11.34
N ASP A 35 0.47 0.35 11.16
CA ASP A 35 -0.66 0.89 11.91
C ASP A 35 -1.63 1.56 10.92
N TYR A 36 -2.62 0.79 10.49
CA TYR A 36 -3.65 1.27 9.58
C TYR A 36 -5.01 1.13 10.24
N PRO A 37 -5.75 2.22 10.43
CA PRO A 37 -7.02 2.17 11.16
C PRO A 37 -8.11 1.36 10.45
N HIS A 38 -7.95 1.11 9.17
CA HIS A 38 -8.99 0.48 8.34
C HIS A 38 -8.60 -0.92 7.86
N THR A 39 -7.41 -1.38 8.17
CA THR A 39 -6.91 -2.67 7.69
C THR A 39 -6.01 -3.29 8.74
N ASP A 40 -6.27 -4.55 9.05
CA ASP A 40 -5.40 -5.31 9.93
C ASP A 40 -4.34 -6.02 9.08
N TRP A 41 -3.11 -5.56 9.19
CA TRP A 41 -1.97 -6.15 8.48
C TRP A 41 -1.46 -7.43 9.13
N GLY A 42 -1.95 -7.77 10.33
CA GLY A 42 -1.32 -8.82 11.12
C GLY A 42 -0.06 -8.30 11.80
N ASN A 43 0.85 -9.20 12.15
CA ASN A 43 2.03 -8.85 12.93
C ASN A 43 3.30 -8.80 12.08
N GLY A 44 4.04 -7.72 12.22
CA GLY A 44 5.40 -7.59 11.71
C GLY A 44 5.58 -7.88 10.23
N LEU A 45 6.71 -8.48 9.90
CA LEU A 45 7.05 -8.79 8.51
C LEU A 45 6.16 -9.89 7.93
N GLU A 46 5.72 -10.83 8.73
CA GLU A 46 4.81 -11.87 8.26
C GLU A 46 3.50 -11.25 7.78
N GLY A 47 2.94 -10.33 8.57
CA GLY A 47 1.72 -9.63 8.19
C GLY A 47 1.89 -8.83 6.91
N LEU A 48 3.02 -8.14 6.78
CA LEU A 48 3.32 -7.37 5.57
C LEU A 48 3.40 -8.27 4.33
N CYS A 49 4.13 -9.37 4.43
CA CYS A 49 4.29 -10.29 3.30
C CYS A 49 2.96 -10.94 2.91
N ASN A 50 2.15 -11.29 3.90
CA ASN A 50 0.82 -11.86 3.65
C ASN A 50 -0.08 -10.85 2.94
N LEU A 51 -0.06 -9.60 3.37
CA LEU A 51 -0.87 -8.56 2.73
C LEU A 51 -0.41 -8.30 1.31
N ALA A 52 0.91 -8.20 1.08
CA ALA A 52 1.44 -7.99 -0.27
C ALA A 52 1.00 -9.12 -1.22
N THR A 53 1.02 -10.35 -0.75
CA THR A 53 0.55 -11.49 -1.53
C THR A 53 -0.96 -11.42 -1.78
N GLN A 54 -1.71 -11.06 -0.74
CA GLN A 54 -3.16 -11.00 -0.83
C GLN A 54 -3.66 -9.95 -1.82
N VAL A 55 -3.07 -8.75 -1.82
CA VAL A 55 -3.52 -7.71 -2.74
C VAL A 55 -3.30 -8.09 -4.20
N HIS A 56 -2.25 -8.85 -4.50
CA HIS A 56 -2.02 -9.34 -5.85
C HIS A 56 -3.04 -10.42 -6.24
N ASN A 57 -3.53 -11.19 -5.27
CA ASN A 57 -4.58 -12.18 -5.52
C ASN A 57 -5.94 -11.51 -5.70
N ASP A 58 -6.22 -10.49 -4.89
CA ASP A 58 -7.52 -9.84 -4.87
C ASP A 58 -7.73 -8.87 -6.03
N LEU A 59 -6.65 -8.25 -6.51
CA LEU A 59 -6.67 -7.28 -7.60
C LEU A 59 -5.67 -7.69 -8.67
N PRO A 60 -6.07 -8.50 -9.63
CA PRO A 60 -5.18 -8.87 -10.73
C PRO A 60 -4.54 -7.65 -11.37
N GLY A 61 -3.23 -7.72 -11.60
CA GLY A 61 -2.47 -6.59 -12.14
C GLY A 61 -2.19 -5.48 -11.13
N TYR A 62 -2.28 -5.78 -9.83
CA TYR A 62 -2.02 -4.82 -8.77
C TYR A 62 -0.72 -4.05 -9.01
N THR A 63 -0.81 -2.73 -8.97
CA THR A 63 0.33 -1.84 -9.17
C THR A 63 0.19 -0.61 -8.30
N GLU A 64 1.26 -0.21 -7.65
CA GLU A 64 1.35 1.05 -6.91
C GLU A 64 2.18 2.03 -7.71
N HIS A 65 1.63 3.21 -7.93
CA HIS A 65 2.32 4.28 -8.62
C HIS A 65 2.49 5.46 -7.66
N ILE A 66 3.73 5.94 -7.51
CA ILE A 66 4.01 7.08 -6.66
C ILE A 66 3.66 8.35 -7.42
N GLU A 67 2.62 9.06 -6.97
CA GLU A 67 2.23 10.34 -7.54
C GLU A 67 3.03 11.47 -6.93
N GLN A 68 3.32 11.38 -5.64
CA GLN A 68 4.07 12.39 -4.91
C GLN A 68 4.80 11.74 -3.75
N LEU A 69 6.04 12.15 -3.55
CA LEU A 69 6.84 11.70 -2.42
C LEU A 69 7.43 12.92 -1.72
N ILE A 70 7.24 12.99 -0.41
CA ILE A 70 7.74 14.08 0.42
C ILE A 70 8.75 13.49 1.40
N ASP A 71 9.99 13.93 1.32
CA ASP A 71 11.04 13.49 2.22
C ASP A 71 11.13 14.48 3.38
N ALA A 72 10.74 14.03 4.56
CA ALA A 72 10.76 14.83 5.78
C ALA A 72 11.85 14.32 6.75
N GLY A 73 12.91 13.75 6.23
CA GLY A 73 14.02 13.22 7.03
C GLY A 73 13.80 11.76 7.39
N ASP A 74 13.48 11.50 8.65
CA ASP A 74 13.22 10.14 9.13
C ASP A 74 11.83 9.63 8.72
N LYS A 75 11.00 10.48 8.14
CA LYS A 75 9.68 10.10 7.63
C LYS A 75 9.56 10.46 6.16
N ILE A 76 8.99 9.54 5.42
CA ILE A 76 8.67 9.74 4.00
C ILE A 76 7.16 9.65 3.86
N VAL A 77 6.57 10.67 3.25
CA VAL A 77 5.13 10.67 2.93
C VAL A 77 4.98 10.36 1.45
N VAL A 78 4.14 9.38 1.14
CA VAL A 78 3.92 8.97 -0.25
C VAL A 78 2.43 9.04 -0.57
N VAL A 79 2.10 9.73 -1.65
CA VAL A 79 0.77 9.70 -2.23
C VAL A 79 0.80 8.70 -3.36
N LEU A 80 -0.03 7.69 -3.27
CA LEU A 80 -0.06 6.56 -4.20
C LEU A 80 -1.34 6.52 -5.01
N SER A 81 -1.21 6.14 -6.25
CA SER A 81 -2.31 5.63 -7.05
C SER A 81 -2.17 4.11 -7.10
N ILE A 82 -3.16 3.40 -6.62
CA ILE A 82 -3.17 1.94 -6.64
C ILE A 82 -4.17 1.50 -7.71
N SER A 83 -3.75 0.57 -8.57
CA SER A 83 -4.62 0.08 -9.62
C SER A 83 -4.52 -1.42 -9.78
N GLY A 84 -5.55 -1.99 -10.37
CA GLY A 84 -5.65 -3.41 -10.68
C GLY A 84 -6.95 -3.62 -11.44
N SER A 85 -7.40 -4.86 -11.50
CA SER A 85 -8.63 -5.20 -12.20
C SER A 85 -9.60 -5.93 -11.28
N HIS A 86 -10.88 -5.78 -11.56
CA HIS A 86 -11.89 -6.59 -10.88
C HIS A 86 -11.66 -8.06 -11.23
N PRO A 87 -11.60 -8.96 -10.24
CA PRO A 87 -11.23 -10.37 -10.49
C PRO A 87 -12.21 -11.11 -11.40
N GLU A 88 -13.45 -10.66 -11.49
CA GLU A 88 -14.47 -11.32 -12.33
C GLU A 88 -14.69 -10.59 -13.64
N SER A 89 -14.96 -9.29 -13.60
CA SER A 89 -15.32 -8.53 -14.80
C SER A 89 -14.13 -8.07 -15.61
N GLY A 90 -12.95 -7.97 -15.00
CA GLY A 90 -11.77 -7.40 -15.65
C GLY A 90 -11.77 -5.89 -15.71
N ASP A 91 -12.80 -5.23 -15.18
CA ASP A 91 -12.87 -3.77 -15.19
C ASP A 91 -11.73 -3.17 -14.37
N LYS A 92 -11.15 -2.09 -14.89
CA LYS A 92 -10.05 -1.43 -14.22
C LYS A 92 -10.54 -0.75 -12.94
N ILE A 93 -9.79 -0.96 -11.85
CA ILE A 93 -10.03 -0.34 -10.56
C ILE A 93 -8.81 0.51 -10.22
N SER A 94 -9.06 1.76 -9.77
CA SER A 94 -7.99 2.64 -9.32
C SER A 94 -8.50 3.42 -8.10
N PHE A 95 -7.63 3.58 -7.10
CA PHE A 95 -7.93 4.35 -5.91
C PHE A 95 -6.65 4.93 -5.32
N ARG A 96 -6.79 5.91 -4.43
CA ARG A 96 -5.66 6.58 -3.81
C ARG A 96 -5.39 6.09 -2.41
N ASP A 97 -4.13 6.20 -2.02
CA ASP A 97 -3.67 5.93 -0.67
C ASP A 97 -2.61 6.96 -0.32
N VAL A 98 -2.58 7.37 0.94
CA VAL A 98 -1.50 8.20 1.47
C VAL A 98 -0.85 7.42 2.60
N THR A 99 0.45 7.22 2.52
CA THR A 99 1.17 6.43 3.51
C THR A 99 2.37 7.22 4.04
N ILE A 100 2.66 7.01 5.31
CA ILE A 100 3.81 7.61 5.99
C ILE A 100 4.69 6.47 6.46
N LEU A 101 5.95 6.49 6.00
CA LEU A 101 6.92 5.48 6.38
C LEU A 101 7.97 6.12 7.28
N THR A 102 8.24 5.50 8.42
CA THR A 102 9.29 5.93 9.33
C THR A 102 10.52 5.05 9.08
N ILE A 103 11.66 5.69 8.93
CA ILE A 103 12.92 5.02 8.58
C ILE A 103 13.92 5.24 9.70
N LYS A 104 14.61 4.16 10.08
CA LYS A 104 15.68 4.19 11.06
C LYS A 104 16.77 3.22 10.63
N ASP A 105 18.02 3.69 10.67
CA ASP A 105 19.20 2.88 10.33
C ASP A 105 19.06 2.18 8.98
N GLY A 106 18.53 2.90 7.99
CA GLY A 106 18.41 2.41 6.62
C GLY A 106 17.32 1.39 6.40
N LYS A 107 16.37 1.26 7.34
CA LYS A 107 15.24 0.31 7.22
C LYS A 107 13.94 1.01 7.56
N ILE A 108 12.88 0.55 6.93
CA ILE A 108 11.53 1.02 7.26
C ILE A 108 11.09 0.29 8.54
N ILE A 109 10.80 1.07 9.59
CA ILE A 109 10.44 0.51 10.90
C ILE A 109 8.95 0.62 11.20
N ASN A 110 8.25 1.50 10.51
CA ASN A 110 6.82 1.70 10.72
C ASN A 110 6.19 2.24 9.46
N GLN A 111 4.93 1.89 9.27
CA GLN A 111 4.13 2.42 8.17
C GLN A 111 2.71 2.63 8.66
N THR A 112 2.17 3.81 8.39
CA THR A 112 0.79 4.15 8.70
C THR A 112 0.20 4.89 7.50
N GLY A 113 -1.12 4.90 7.37
CA GLY A 113 -1.73 5.61 6.26
C GLY A 113 -3.23 5.44 6.20
N VAL A 114 -3.81 6.07 5.19
CA VAL A 114 -5.24 6.02 4.92
C VAL A 114 -5.44 5.85 3.42
N GLY A 115 -6.21 4.83 3.04
CA GLY A 115 -6.58 4.60 1.66
C GLY A 115 -8.04 4.91 1.40
N ASP A 116 -8.37 5.23 0.16
CA ASP A 116 -9.75 5.43 -0.27
C ASP A 116 -10.42 4.08 -0.50
N LEU A 117 -10.69 3.36 0.58
CA LEU A 117 -11.32 2.05 0.51
C LEU A 117 -12.77 2.13 0.07
N LEU A 118 -13.41 3.28 0.25
CA LEU A 118 -14.78 3.47 -0.24
C LEU A 118 -14.84 3.27 -1.75
N THR A 119 -13.97 3.94 -2.48
CA THR A 119 -13.87 3.78 -3.94
C THR A 119 -13.56 2.32 -4.30
N LEU A 120 -12.59 1.71 -3.63
CA LEU A 120 -12.19 0.33 -3.90
C LEU A 120 -13.38 -0.62 -3.73
N TYR A 121 -14.06 -0.54 -2.60
CA TYR A 121 -15.16 -1.46 -2.31
C TYR A 121 -16.38 -1.26 -3.20
N GLN A 122 -16.64 0.00 -3.60
CA GLN A 122 -17.69 0.28 -4.60
C GLN A 122 -17.36 -0.36 -5.94
N LYS A 123 -16.12 -0.21 -6.40
CA LYS A 123 -15.67 -0.77 -7.68
C LYS A 123 -15.65 -2.30 -7.66
N LEU A 124 -15.41 -2.90 -6.50
CA LEU A 124 -15.48 -4.35 -6.31
C LEU A 124 -16.92 -4.85 -6.13
N ASN A 125 -17.90 -3.97 -6.11
CA ASN A 125 -19.31 -4.29 -5.87
C ASN A 125 -19.55 -4.93 -4.49
N MET A 126 -18.69 -4.60 -3.53
CA MET A 126 -18.82 -5.09 -2.15
C MET A 126 -19.73 -4.23 -1.32
N ILE A 127 -19.92 -2.96 -1.70
CA ILE A 127 -20.80 -2.04 -1.00
C ILE A 127 -21.56 -1.20 -2.02
N THR A 128 -22.71 -0.70 -1.58
CA THR A 128 -23.51 0.23 -2.34
C THR A 128 -23.78 1.44 -1.47
N ILE A 129 -23.52 2.64 -1.99
CA ILE A 129 -23.88 3.85 -1.28
C ILE A 129 -25.35 4.14 -1.58
N ALA A 130 -26.14 4.33 -0.52
CA ALA A 130 -27.53 4.68 -0.68
C ALA A 130 -27.64 6.02 -1.42
N ALA A 131 -28.54 6.05 -2.39
CA ALA A 131 -28.81 7.28 -3.11
C ALA A 131 -29.27 8.33 -2.13
N ASN A 132 -28.74 9.48 -2.30
CA ASN A 132 -29.06 10.54 -1.40
C ASN A 132 -30.34 11.17 -1.76
N ASN A 133 -31.11 10.67 -2.25
CA ASN A 133 -32.25 11.06 -2.53
C ASN A 133 -32.74 12.23 -2.36
N GLN A 134 -32.27 12.71 -2.50
CA GLN A 134 -32.73 13.60 -2.42
C GLN A 134 -33.38 13.88 -3.27
N GLU A 135 -33.66 13.32 -3.42
CA GLU A 135 -34.34 13.51 -4.11
C GLU A 135 -34.83 13.98 -4.25
#